data_d2451e9b84b219c1b909d6ad674dded1
#
_entry.id   d2451e9b84b219c1b909d6ad674dded1
#
_cell.length_a   1.000
_cell.length_b   1.000
_cell.length_c   1.000
_cell.angle_alpha   90.00
_cell.angle_beta   90.00
_cell.angle_gamma   90.00
#
_symmetry.space_group_name_H-M   'P 1'
#
loop_
_entity.id
_entity.type
_entity.pdbx_description
1 polymer ?
#
loop_
_entity_poly.entity_id
_entity_poly.type
_entity_poly.pdbx_seq_one_letter_code
_entity_poly.pdbx_strand_id
1 'polypeptide(L)'
;MKDEVFYGKGIQELEGEYPDLYELVKNISDVVYDGYALDYKTQKLIAIGITASRADPRATKKQIKSGMKELDITKEEIMDVLKIVLLTSGMPAFSKAVQILNSVIETQ
;
A
#
# COMPACT_ATOMS: atom_id res chain seq x y z
N MET A 1 2.59 1.59 11.04
CA MET A 1 3.27 2.88 10.92
C MET A 1 3.39 3.26 9.46
N LYS A 2 3.27 4.54 9.17
CA LYS A 2 3.38 5.04 7.80
C LYS A 2 4.70 4.65 7.14
N ASP A 3 5.73 4.48 7.91
CA ASP A 3 7.07 4.10 7.44
C ASP A 3 7.08 2.78 6.70
N GLU A 4 6.29 1.79 7.14
CA GLU A 4 6.27 0.47 6.53
C GLU A 4 5.64 0.48 5.13
N VAL A 5 4.89 1.51 4.81
CA VAL A 5 4.15 1.63 3.57
C VAL A 5 5.05 1.98 2.39
N PHE A 6 5.99 2.89 2.61
CA PHE A 6 6.82 3.44 1.54
C PHE A 6 8.19 2.79 1.44
N TYR A 7 8.72 2.30 2.56
CA TYR A 7 10.13 2.01 2.63
C TYR A 7 10.42 0.52 2.52
N GLY A 8 10.92 0.13 1.36
CA GLY A 8 11.52 -1.18 1.20
C GLY A 8 12.92 -1.17 1.81
N LYS A 9 13.60 -2.30 1.69
CA LYS A 9 14.94 -2.46 2.23
C LYS A 9 15.93 -1.42 1.69
N GLY A 10 15.77 -1.06 0.40
CA GLY A 10 16.67 -0.08 -0.22
C GLY A 10 16.62 1.28 0.46
N ILE A 11 15.42 1.70 0.87
CA ILE A 11 15.27 2.98 1.56
C ILE A 11 15.86 2.89 2.97
N GLN A 12 15.63 1.80 3.69
CA GLN A 12 16.20 1.62 5.02
C GLN A 12 17.73 1.61 5.01
N GLU A 13 18.32 1.10 3.93
CA GLU A 13 19.77 1.10 3.77
C GLU A 13 20.35 2.51 3.64
N LEU A 14 19.56 3.49 3.24
CA LEU A 14 20.01 4.87 3.18
C LEU A 14 20.33 5.47 4.55
N GLU A 15 19.71 4.93 5.60
CA GLU A 15 19.86 5.54 6.93
C GLU A 15 21.32 5.65 7.36
N GLY A 16 22.13 4.63 7.07
CA GLY A 16 23.56 4.61 7.44
C GLY A 16 24.45 5.45 6.55
N GLU A 17 24.17 5.49 5.25
CA GLU A 17 25.04 6.15 4.28
C GLU A 17 24.62 7.57 3.93
N TYR A 18 23.29 7.81 3.89
CA TYR A 18 22.73 9.10 3.48
C TYR A 18 21.61 9.49 4.46
N PRO A 19 21.95 9.79 5.72
CA PRO A 19 20.93 10.04 6.74
C PRO A 19 20.01 11.22 6.42
N ASP A 20 20.52 12.28 5.79
CA ASP A 20 19.68 13.42 5.42
C ASP A 20 18.65 13.06 4.37
N LEU A 21 19.06 12.27 3.39
CA LEU A 21 18.15 11.79 2.35
C LEU A 21 17.12 10.83 2.94
N TYR A 22 17.53 9.95 3.84
CA TYR A 22 16.62 9.04 4.52
C TYR A 22 15.53 9.81 5.28
N GLU A 23 15.92 10.84 6.02
CA GLU A 23 14.95 11.66 6.76
C GLU A 23 13.97 12.38 5.83
N LEU A 24 14.47 12.88 4.69
CA LEU A 24 13.61 13.54 3.71
C LEU A 24 12.58 12.55 3.14
N VAL A 25 13.02 11.35 2.76
CA VAL A 25 12.13 10.32 2.22
C VAL A 25 11.09 9.90 3.28
N LYS A 26 11.53 9.73 4.51
CA LYS A 26 10.65 9.37 5.62
C LYS A 26 9.53 10.42 5.81
N ASN A 27 9.89 11.69 5.72
CA ASN A 27 8.94 12.78 5.89
C ASN A 27 7.90 12.85 4.77
N ILE A 28 8.21 12.33 3.58
CA ILE A 28 7.26 12.31 2.46
C ILE A 28 5.99 11.57 2.85
N SER A 29 6.10 10.38 3.44
CA SER A 29 4.91 9.61 3.78
C SER A 29 4.06 10.29 4.85
N ASP A 30 4.70 10.96 5.81
CA ASP A 30 3.98 11.67 6.86
C ASP A 30 3.16 12.82 6.31
N VAL A 31 3.72 13.55 5.33
CA VAL A 31 3.02 14.66 4.70
C VAL A 31 1.91 14.18 3.77
N VAL A 32 2.19 13.15 2.98
CA VAL A 32 1.24 12.62 1.99
C VAL A 32 0.01 12.02 2.67
N TYR A 33 0.22 11.26 3.74
CA TYR A 33 -0.89 10.60 4.45
C TYR A 33 -1.55 11.47 5.52
N ASP A 34 -1.27 12.77 5.51
CA ASP A 34 -1.94 13.75 6.37
C ASP A 34 -2.90 14.57 5.49
N GLY A 35 -3.96 13.94 5.02
CA GLY A 35 -4.89 14.57 4.09
C GLY A 35 -5.83 15.56 4.76
N TYR A 36 -6.25 16.56 4.00
CA TYR A 36 -7.24 17.54 4.47
C TYR A 36 -8.67 17.01 4.36
N ALA A 37 -8.99 16.40 3.22
CA ALA A 37 -10.35 15.96 2.92
C ALA A 37 -10.53 14.45 3.09
N LEU A 38 -9.49 13.69 2.83
CA LEU A 38 -9.52 12.23 2.92
C LEU A 38 -8.69 11.78 4.12
N ASP A 39 -9.27 10.93 4.95
CA ASP A 39 -8.52 10.40 6.09
C ASP A 39 -7.47 9.39 5.63
N TYR A 40 -6.61 8.98 6.55
CA TYR A 40 -5.52 8.05 6.26
C TYR A 40 -6.04 6.72 5.71
N LYS A 41 -7.12 6.20 6.28
CA LYS A 41 -7.70 4.92 5.83
C LYS A 41 -8.16 5.00 4.37
N THR A 42 -8.83 6.08 4.00
CA THR A 42 -9.29 6.29 2.63
C THR A 42 -8.10 6.42 1.68
N GLN A 43 -7.09 7.21 2.07
CA GLN A 43 -5.87 7.35 1.27
C GLN A 43 -5.17 6.01 1.08
N LYS A 44 -5.16 5.17 2.12
CA LYS A 44 -4.56 3.84 2.06
C LYS A 44 -5.29 2.94 1.07
N LEU A 45 -6.62 3.00 1.06
CA LEU A 45 -7.42 2.25 0.08
C LEU A 45 -7.11 2.69 -1.34
N ILE A 46 -6.92 3.99 -1.55
CA ILE A 46 -6.51 4.52 -2.86
C ILE A 46 -5.14 3.97 -3.25
N ALA A 47 -4.19 3.95 -2.31
CA ALA A 47 -2.85 3.43 -2.57
C ALA A 47 -2.88 1.95 -2.95
N ILE A 48 -3.72 1.16 -2.28
CA ILE A 48 -3.91 -0.25 -2.63
C ILE A 48 -4.41 -0.36 -4.08
N GLY A 49 -5.37 0.45 -4.47
CA GLY A 49 -5.90 0.45 -5.83
C GLY A 49 -4.85 0.80 -6.87
N ILE A 50 -4.03 1.80 -6.59
CA ILE A 50 -3.00 2.24 -7.52
C ILE A 50 -1.92 1.16 -7.71
N THR A 51 -1.42 0.58 -6.63
CA THR A 51 -0.41 -0.48 -6.73
C THR A 51 -0.95 -1.72 -7.42
N ALA A 52 -2.19 -2.09 -7.11
CA ALA A 52 -2.85 -3.23 -7.75
C ALA A 52 -3.03 -2.98 -9.25
N SER A 53 -3.41 -1.76 -9.64
CA SER A 53 -3.62 -1.42 -11.05
C SER A 53 -2.33 -1.50 -11.87
N ARG A 54 -1.19 -1.29 -11.23
CA ARG A 54 0.13 -1.40 -11.86
C ARG A 54 0.64 -2.84 -11.90
N ALA A 55 -0.12 -3.77 -11.33
CA ALA A 55 0.26 -5.18 -11.23
C ALA A 55 1.63 -5.37 -10.54
N ASP A 56 1.92 -4.52 -9.57
CA ASP A 56 3.15 -4.60 -8.79
C ASP A 56 2.90 -5.48 -7.56
N PRO A 57 3.35 -6.74 -7.56
CA PRO A 57 3.00 -7.66 -6.49
C PRO A 57 3.60 -7.29 -5.13
N ARG A 58 4.82 -6.77 -5.14
CA ARG A 58 5.50 -6.41 -3.89
C ARG A 58 4.85 -5.19 -3.24
N ALA A 59 4.62 -4.14 -4.02
CA ALA A 59 3.99 -2.93 -3.52
C ALA A 59 2.56 -3.20 -3.07
N THR A 60 1.80 -3.97 -3.85
CA THR A 60 0.43 -4.33 -3.49
C THR A 60 0.38 -5.10 -2.17
N LYS A 61 1.26 -6.08 -2.01
CA LYS A 61 1.32 -6.85 -0.77
C LYS A 61 1.61 -5.97 0.44
N LYS A 62 2.56 -5.06 0.33
CA LYS A 62 2.91 -4.15 1.42
C LYS A 62 1.75 -3.24 1.79
N GLN A 63 1.07 -2.67 0.80
CA GLN A 63 -0.06 -1.79 1.03
C GLN A 63 -1.21 -2.52 1.71
N ILE A 64 -1.55 -3.71 1.24
CA ILE A 64 -2.62 -4.52 1.82
C ILE A 64 -2.27 -4.91 3.25
N LYS A 65 -1.08 -5.44 3.46
CA LYS A 65 -0.64 -5.92 4.76
C LYS A 65 -0.64 -4.80 5.80
N SER A 66 -0.05 -3.66 5.47
CA SER A 66 0.00 -2.53 6.40
C SER A 66 -1.38 -1.91 6.63
N GLY A 67 -2.23 -1.87 5.60
CA GLY A 67 -3.59 -1.37 5.75
C GLY A 67 -4.43 -2.21 6.69
N MET A 68 -4.35 -3.51 6.56
CA MET A 68 -5.09 -4.43 7.44
C MET A 68 -4.57 -4.37 8.87
N LYS A 69 -3.25 -4.30 9.03
CA LYS A 69 -2.60 -4.30 10.34
C LYS A 69 -2.76 -2.98 11.10
N GLU A 70 -2.59 -1.86 10.42
CA GLU A 70 -2.54 -0.55 11.07
C GLU A 70 -3.88 0.18 11.11
N LEU A 71 -4.74 -0.07 10.12
CA LEU A 71 -5.96 0.70 9.93
C LEU A 71 -7.22 -0.17 9.99
N ASP A 72 -7.06 -1.43 10.33
CA ASP A 72 -8.19 -2.37 10.39
C ASP A 72 -9.00 -2.42 9.09
N ILE A 73 -8.33 -2.22 7.96
CA ILE A 73 -8.97 -2.34 6.66
C ILE A 73 -9.40 -3.80 6.48
N THR A 74 -10.65 -3.98 6.08
CA THR A 74 -11.23 -5.31 5.94
C THR A 74 -11.01 -5.87 4.55
N LYS A 75 -11.14 -7.20 4.44
CA LYS A 75 -11.11 -7.88 3.15
C LYS A 75 -12.17 -7.30 2.20
N GLU A 76 -13.36 -7.05 2.73
CA GLU A 76 -14.47 -6.51 1.95
C GLU A 76 -14.17 -5.12 1.39
N GLU A 77 -13.54 -4.28 2.20
CA GLU A 77 -13.14 -2.94 1.75
C GLU A 77 -12.11 -3.02 0.63
N ILE A 78 -11.15 -3.94 0.77
CA ILE A 78 -10.13 -4.14 -0.27
C ILE A 78 -10.77 -4.69 -1.53
N MET A 79 -11.69 -5.65 -1.40
CA MET A 79 -12.38 -6.19 -2.57
C MET A 79 -13.17 -5.13 -3.32
N ASP A 80 -13.76 -4.17 -2.62
CA ASP A 80 -14.44 -3.05 -3.28
C ASP A 80 -13.46 -2.20 -4.09
N VAL A 81 -12.24 -1.99 -3.58
CA VAL A 81 -11.17 -1.32 -4.34
C VAL A 81 -10.78 -2.14 -5.57
N LEU A 82 -10.60 -3.45 -5.39
CA LEU A 82 -10.16 -4.33 -6.48
C LEU A 82 -11.22 -4.47 -7.59
N LYS A 83 -12.50 -4.33 -7.26
CA LYS A 83 -13.56 -4.29 -8.29
C LYS A 83 -13.32 -3.13 -9.26
N ILE A 84 -12.87 -2.00 -8.74
CA ILE A 84 -12.56 -0.83 -9.58
C ILE A 84 -11.33 -1.13 -10.44
N VAL A 85 -10.33 -1.79 -9.86
CA VAL A 85 -9.13 -2.22 -10.61
C VAL A 85 -9.52 -3.13 -11.77
N LEU A 86 -10.46 -4.05 -11.56
CA LEU A 86 -10.97 -4.91 -12.63
C LEU A 86 -11.53 -4.09 -13.78
N LEU A 87 -12.34 -3.08 -13.47
CA LEU A 87 -12.95 -2.23 -14.48
C LEU A 87 -11.92 -1.39 -15.24
N THR A 88 -10.96 -0.81 -14.53
CA THR A 88 -10.04 0.17 -15.10
C THR A 88 -8.76 -0.42 -15.66
N SER A 89 -8.28 -1.53 -15.08
CA SER A 89 -6.97 -2.09 -15.42
C SER A 89 -7.03 -3.51 -15.98
N GLY A 90 -8.19 -4.14 -15.92
CA GLY A 90 -8.41 -5.45 -16.55
C GLY A 90 -8.20 -6.64 -15.65
N MET A 91 -8.55 -7.79 -16.17
CA MET A 91 -8.56 -9.07 -15.44
C MET A 91 -7.18 -9.49 -14.91
N PRO A 92 -6.08 -9.36 -15.65
CA PRO A 92 -4.79 -9.82 -15.14
C PRO A 92 -4.35 -9.08 -13.86
N ALA A 93 -4.51 -7.76 -13.80
CA ALA A 93 -4.17 -6.98 -12.62
C ALA A 93 -5.10 -7.35 -11.44
N PHE A 94 -6.39 -7.48 -11.72
CA PHE A 94 -7.37 -7.86 -10.72
C PHE A 94 -7.08 -9.25 -10.14
N SER A 95 -6.86 -10.24 -10.99
CA SER A 95 -6.60 -11.62 -10.56
C SER A 95 -5.34 -11.71 -9.69
N LYS A 96 -4.28 -11.02 -10.09
CA LYS A 96 -3.04 -10.98 -9.31
C LYS A 96 -3.28 -10.36 -7.93
N ALA A 97 -4.02 -9.27 -7.88
CA ALA A 97 -4.30 -8.59 -6.62
C ALA A 97 -5.15 -9.43 -5.66
N VAL A 98 -6.14 -10.16 -6.19
CA VAL A 98 -6.95 -11.08 -5.39
C VAL A 98 -6.07 -12.17 -4.79
N GLN A 99 -5.17 -12.73 -5.57
CA GLN A 99 -4.24 -13.74 -5.10
C GLN A 99 -3.36 -13.20 -3.97
N ILE A 100 -2.86 -11.98 -4.11
CA ILE A 100 -2.04 -11.33 -3.08
C ILE A 100 -2.86 -11.10 -1.80
N LEU A 101 -4.08 -10.61 -1.93
CA LEU A 101 -4.96 -10.40 -0.78
C LEU A 101 -5.18 -11.70 -0.01
N ASN A 102 -5.51 -12.78 -0.71
CA ASN A 102 -5.72 -14.06 -0.06
C ASN A 102 -4.46 -14.58 0.62
N SER A 103 -3.31 -14.38 -0.01
CA SER A 103 -2.01 -14.75 0.57
C SER A 103 -1.73 -13.98 1.87
N VAL A 104 -2.03 -12.70 1.92
CA VAL A 104 -1.86 -11.90 3.14
C VAL A 104 -2.76 -12.42 4.25
N ILE A 105 -4.02 -12.71 3.94
CA ILE A 105 -4.99 -13.20 4.91
C ILE A 105 -4.55 -14.56 5.49
N GLU A 106 -4.07 -15.45 4.65
CA GLU A 106 -3.64 -16.78 5.07
C GLU A 106 -2.42 -16.76 5.99
N THR A 107 -1.60 -15.73 5.92
CA THR A 107 -0.37 -15.63 6.71
C THR A 107 -0.50 -14.75 7.95
N GLN A 108 -1.67 -14.24 8.21
CA GLN A 108 -1.93 -13.44 9.42
C GLN A 108 -2.05 -14.29 10.68
#